data_d31c923a87c15ca81494282307999997
#
_entry.id   d31c923a87c15ca81494282307999997
#
_cell.length_a   1.000
_cell.length_b   1.000
_cell.length_c   1.000
_cell.angle_alpha   90.00
_cell.angle_beta   90.00
_cell.angle_gamma   90.00
#
_symmetry.space_group_name_H-M   'P 1'
#
loop_
_entity.id
_entity.type
_entity.pdbx_description
1 polymer ?
#
loop_
_entity_poly.entity_id
_entity_poly.type
_entity_poly.pdbx_seq_one_letter_code
_entity_poly.pdbx_strand_id
1 'polypeptide(L)'
;YDGEKYVPREEPIELTAEDIAAASKTLDGLTSGTNYKVQICNNDEIRGEYTFKTLGLGEGITIRVPWVSETEVIDMEALMEEYEVEGTSNLTLEFEPGKTYNINTWELPSVDNLLFTSTTADQNNRPVINLPQIKLSSSMLSLAFQYVTIDGKDDGATYFFQPGSLNIGSVTFEGCYIRNIKRSLLRTSGGLNTTNITVNNSVLEHIGWNGYGLINISGTNTIERIEVTNSTLINMGEQLMDIDGGIGDVVFTNNTLYMPAKMEKPMNQLFRFDNYNKTPASPARVTMSGCIFAGLNGDKSLNAGSKKYSFFDYSDNCYLTSDVPVGGVRFEGINELELTSDDLFVDPQGGDFHFNPAADIPAGVKSAGDPRWH
;
A
#
# COMPACT_ATOMS: atom_id res chain seq x y z
N TYR A 1 -24.20 -4.10 17.01
CA TYR A 1 -25.24 -4.56 16.03
C TYR A 1 -25.99 -5.73 16.65
N ASP A 2 -27.26 -5.58 16.87
CA ASP A 2 -28.15 -6.60 17.41
C ASP A 2 -29.14 -7.02 16.32
N GLY A 3 -28.76 -8.05 15.55
CA GLY A 3 -29.56 -8.64 14.49
C GLY A 3 -29.98 -7.70 13.35
N GLU A 4 -30.99 -6.90 13.55
CA GLU A 4 -31.53 -5.96 12.55
C GLU A 4 -31.40 -4.48 12.97
N LYS A 5 -30.79 -4.19 14.13
CA LYS A 5 -30.74 -2.83 14.67
C LYS A 5 -29.33 -2.46 15.12
N TYR A 6 -28.82 -1.32 14.62
CA TYR A 6 -27.60 -0.72 15.13
C TYR A 6 -27.85 -0.06 16.48
N VAL A 7 -26.99 -0.30 17.46
CA VAL A 7 -27.01 0.35 18.75
C VAL A 7 -26.15 1.62 18.67
N PRO A 8 -26.71 2.80 18.88
CA PRO A 8 -25.93 4.02 18.90
C PRO A 8 -24.87 4.01 20.00
N ARG A 9 -23.72 4.63 19.74
CA ARG A 9 -22.75 4.95 20.80
C ARG A 9 -23.40 5.93 21.78
N GLU A 10 -23.07 5.81 23.07
CA GLU A 10 -23.64 6.67 24.10
C GLU A 10 -23.31 8.14 23.87
N GLU A 11 -22.10 8.43 23.36
CA GLU A 11 -21.69 9.79 23.01
C GLU A 11 -21.20 9.88 21.58
N PRO A 12 -21.56 10.93 20.80
CA PRO A 12 -21.01 11.16 19.49
C PRO A 12 -19.54 11.51 19.56
N ILE A 13 -18.79 11.20 18.50
CA ILE A 13 -17.40 11.60 18.34
C ILE A 13 -17.38 12.98 17.68
N GLU A 14 -16.89 13.99 18.37
CA GLU A 14 -16.72 15.31 17.80
C GLU A 14 -15.57 15.31 16.78
N LEU A 15 -15.81 15.99 15.65
CA LEU A 15 -14.75 16.23 14.66
C LEU A 15 -13.99 17.50 15.04
N THR A 16 -12.68 17.39 15.12
CA THR A 16 -11.78 18.53 15.35
C THR A 16 -11.64 19.37 14.07
N ALA A 17 -11.07 20.55 14.18
CA ALA A 17 -10.74 21.37 13.01
C ALA A 17 -9.75 20.66 12.08
N GLU A 18 -8.83 19.88 12.65
CA GLU A 18 -7.83 19.06 11.93
C GLU A 18 -8.52 17.92 11.19
N ASP A 19 -9.46 17.20 11.81
CA ASP A 19 -10.24 16.15 11.15
C ASP A 19 -11.01 16.68 9.94
N ILE A 20 -11.60 17.87 10.09
CA ILE A 20 -12.35 18.53 9.03
C ILE A 20 -11.42 18.98 7.89
N ALA A 21 -10.26 19.55 8.22
CA ALA A 21 -9.29 19.99 7.23
C ALA A 21 -8.68 18.81 6.47
N ALA A 22 -8.40 17.69 7.17
CA ALA A 22 -7.90 16.45 6.60
C ALA A 22 -8.99 15.65 5.86
N ALA A 23 -10.27 16.04 6.00
CA ALA A 23 -11.43 15.28 5.52
C ALA A 23 -11.40 13.79 5.95
N SER A 24 -10.84 13.51 7.13
CA SER A 24 -10.64 12.16 7.67
C SER A 24 -10.80 12.13 9.17
N LYS A 25 -11.24 10.99 9.71
CA LYS A 25 -11.32 10.72 11.15
C LYS A 25 -10.98 9.28 11.42
N THR A 26 -9.98 9.04 12.25
CA THR A 26 -9.68 7.69 12.75
C THR A 26 -10.69 7.31 13.83
N LEU A 27 -11.22 6.11 13.72
CA LEU A 27 -12.13 5.52 14.70
C LEU A 27 -11.42 4.39 15.44
N ASP A 28 -11.15 4.58 16.71
CA ASP A 28 -10.49 3.61 17.59
C ASP A 28 -11.49 2.82 18.45
N GLY A 29 -11.01 1.73 19.03
CA GLY A 29 -11.79 0.91 19.98
C GLY A 29 -12.94 0.15 19.34
N LEU A 30 -12.88 -0.11 18.03
CA LEU A 30 -13.86 -0.94 17.36
C LEU A 30 -13.67 -2.41 17.71
N THR A 31 -14.77 -3.10 17.95
CA THR A 31 -14.78 -4.56 18.20
C THR A 31 -14.58 -5.30 16.88
N SER A 32 -13.74 -6.30 16.91
CA SER A 32 -13.47 -7.18 15.77
C SER A 32 -14.74 -7.92 15.30
N GLY A 33 -14.85 -8.19 14.00
CA GLY A 33 -15.95 -8.95 13.40
C GLY A 33 -17.33 -8.29 13.48
N THR A 34 -17.39 -7.03 13.87
CA THR A 34 -18.63 -6.34 14.21
C THR A 34 -19.07 -5.44 13.05
N ASN A 35 -20.36 -5.45 12.74
CA ASN A 35 -20.93 -4.52 11.79
C ASN A 35 -21.09 -3.13 12.43
N TYR A 36 -20.58 -2.14 11.75
CA TYR A 36 -20.69 -0.73 12.16
C TYR A 36 -21.42 0.08 11.11
N LYS A 37 -22.08 1.10 11.59
CA LYS A 37 -22.68 2.15 10.79
C LYS A 37 -22.16 3.49 11.31
N VAL A 38 -21.46 4.22 10.47
CA VAL A 38 -20.99 5.57 10.77
C VAL A 38 -21.92 6.57 10.10
N GLN A 39 -22.31 7.57 10.84
CA GLN A 39 -23.11 8.70 10.35
C GLN A 39 -22.34 9.99 10.62
N ILE A 40 -22.16 10.81 9.60
CA ILE A 40 -21.63 12.17 9.74
C ILE A 40 -22.83 13.09 9.90
N CYS A 41 -22.88 13.79 11.03
CA CYS A 41 -23.97 14.69 11.36
C CYS A 41 -23.48 16.15 11.45
N ASN A 42 -24.33 17.08 11.04
CA ASN A 42 -24.16 18.48 11.35
C ASN A 42 -25.36 18.87 12.22
N ASN A 43 -25.14 19.05 13.52
CA ASN A 43 -26.16 19.01 14.55
C ASN A 43 -26.96 17.68 14.44
N ASP A 44 -28.30 17.76 14.39
CA ASP A 44 -29.15 16.57 14.30
C ASP A 44 -29.41 16.10 12.85
N GLU A 45 -28.76 16.70 11.86
CA GLU A 45 -28.96 16.38 10.44
C GLU A 45 -27.88 15.47 9.92
N ILE A 46 -28.26 14.27 9.45
CA ILE A 46 -27.34 13.32 8.84
C ILE A 46 -26.91 13.84 7.47
N ARG A 47 -25.61 14.02 7.27
CA ARG A 47 -24.97 14.46 6.02
C ARG A 47 -24.40 13.33 5.20
N GLY A 48 -24.05 12.23 5.83
CA GLY A 48 -23.54 11.04 5.19
C GLY A 48 -23.62 9.82 6.08
N GLU A 49 -23.66 8.67 5.47
CA GLU A 49 -23.76 7.38 6.16
C GLU A 49 -22.90 6.34 5.45
N TYR A 50 -22.19 5.53 6.22
CA TYR A 50 -21.40 4.42 5.71
C TYR A 50 -21.50 3.22 6.63
N THR A 51 -21.67 2.03 6.05
CA THR A 51 -21.70 0.77 6.81
C THR A 51 -20.49 -0.08 6.43
N PHE A 52 -19.85 -0.65 7.43
CA PHE A 52 -18.73 -1.55 7.24
C PHE A 52 -18.73 -2.62 8.32
N LYS A 53 -18.00 -3.68 8.09
CA LYS A 53 -17.71 -4.70 9.10
C LYS A 53 -16.22 -4.63 9.41
N THR A 54 -15.88 -4.55 10.70
CA THR A 54 -14.50 -4.73 11.11
C THR A 54 -14.04 -6.15 10.78
N LEU A 55 -12.78 -6.30 10.42
CA LEU A 55 -12.21 -7.62 10.21
C LEU A 55 -12.47 -8.47 11.47
N GLY A 56 -13.14 -9.60 11.27
CA GLY A 56 -13.43 -10.52 12.34
C GLY A 56 -12.14 -11.18 12.81
N LEU A 57 -11.62 -10.72 13.95
CA LEU A 57 -10.93 -11.66 14.83
C LEU A 57 -12.03 -12.50 15.51
N GLY A 58 -12.88 -13.15 14.71
CA GLY A 58 -13.77 -14.20 15.19
C GLY A 58 -12.93 -15.31 15.82
N GLU A 59 -13.57 -16.27 16.45
CA GLU A 59 -12.88 -17.45 16.99
C GLU A 59 -11.83 -17.91 15.97
N GLY A 60 -10.58 -17.58 16.20
CA GLY A 60 -9.46 -17.78 15.30
C GLY A 60 -8.23 -18.19 16.07
N ILE A 61 -7.25 -18.67 15.34
CA ILE A 61 -5.96 -19.06 15.91
C ILE A 61 -5.03 -17.87 15.83
N THR A 62 -4.40 -17.52 16.95
CA THR A 62 -3.28 -16.59 17.00
C THR A 62 -2.02 -17.38 17.31
N ILE A 63 -1.06 -17.35 16.42
CA ILE A 63 0.24 -18.01 16.59
C ILE A 63 1.28 -16.93 16.80
N ARG A 64 1.94 -16.94 17.95
CA ARG A 64 3.22 -16.24 18.10
C ARG A 64 4.28 -17.05 17.41
N VAL A 65 4.72 -16.54 16.26
CA VAL A 65 5.75 -17.23 15.46
C VAL A 65 7.03 -17.35 16.28
N PRO A 66 7.54 -18.58 16.52
CA PRO A 66 8.70 -18.77 17.38
C PRO A 66 9.93 -18.15 16.71
N TRP A 67 10.63 -17.29 17.44
CA TRP A 67 11.95 -16.83 17.02
C TRP A 67 13.01 -17.76 17.58
N VAL A 68 13.84 -18.30 16.73
CA VAL A 68 14.93 -19.20 17.12
C VAL A 68 16.27 -18.48 16.98
N SER A 69 16.56 -17.98 15.79
CA SER A 69 17.79 -17.22 15.52
C SER A 69 17.65 -16.40 14.22
N GLU A 70 18.59 -15.49 13.98
CA GLU A 70 18.59 -14.67 12.76
C GLU A 70 18.91 -15.46 11.48
N THR A 71 19.37 -16.69 11.58
CA THR A 71 19.79 -17.50 10.42
C THR A 71 18.94 -18.74 10.19
N GLU A 72 18.16 -19.15 11.16
CA GLU A 72 17.32 -20.34 11.05
C GLU A 72 16.08 -20.05 10.21
N VAL A 73 15.75 -21.00 9.35
CA VAL A 73 14.54 -20.95 8.53
C VAL A 73 13.39 -21.63 9.28
N ILE A 74 12.29 -20.92 9.42
CA ILE A 74 11.08 -21.42 10.06
C ILE A 74 10.32 -22.32 9.10
N ASP A 75 10.01 -23.51 9.54
CA ASP A 75 9.11 -24.42 8.86
C ASP A 75 7.65 -24.02 9.16
N MET A 76 7.08 -23.20 8.26
CA MET A 76 5.73 -22.72 8.42
C MET A 76 4.66 -23.81 8.25
N GLU A 77 4.95 -24.87 7.47
CA GLU A 77 4.03 -26.00 7.30
C GLU A 77 3.93 -26.78 8.60
N ALA A 78 5.07 -27.14 9.20
CA ALA A 78 5.11 -27.80 10.49
C ALA A 78 4.42 -26.95 11.60
N LEU A 79 4.61 -25.62 11.55
CA LEU A 79 3.96 -24.72 12.50
C LEU A 79 2.44 -24.69 12.31
N MET A 80 1.94 -24.72 11.07
CA MET A 80 0.49 -24.78 10.82
C MET A 80 -0.12 -26.11 11.28
N GLU A 81 0.61 -27.22 11.12
CA GLU A 81 0.19 -28.54 11.61
C GLU A 81 0.17 -28.59 13.13
N GLU A 82 1.19 -28.07 13.82
CA GLU A 82 1.28 -28.02 15.29
C GLU A 82 0.08 -27.30 15.92
N TYR A 83 -0.38 -26.21 15.29
CA TYR A 83 -1.51 -25.41 15.77
C TYR A 83 -2.85 -25.83 15.18
N GLU A 84 -2.91 -26.92 14.44
CA GLU A 84 -4.15 -27.46 13.83
C GLU A 84 -4.94 -26.40 13.06
N VAL A 85 -4.23 -25.62 12.20
CA VAL A 85 -4.81 -24.47 11.50
C VAL A 85 -5.83 -24.88 10.46
N GLU A 86 -5.79 -26.11 9.95
CA GLU A 86 -6.72 -26.59 8.93
C GLU A 86 -8.17 -26.46 9.39
N GLY A 87 -9.00 -25.79 8.57
CA GLY A 87 -10.42 -25.57 8.87
C GLY A 87 -10.72 -24.38 9.77
N THR A 88 -9.70 -23.62 10.20
CA THR A 88 -9.94 -22.35 10.88
C THR A 88 -10.31 -21.25 9.90
N SER A 89 -11.23 -20.37 10.29
CA SER A 89 -11.58 -19.21 9.43
C SER A 89 -10.60 -18.06 9.58
N ASN A 90 -10.01 -17.88 10.78
CA ASN A 90 -9.16 -16.73 11.03
C ASN A 90 -7.82 -17.17 11.62
N LEU A 91 -6.74 -16.71 10.99
CA LEU A 91 -5.37 -16.94 11.44
C LEU A 91 -4.63 -15.62 11.59
N THR A 92 -4.06 -15.42 12.78
CA THR A 92 -3.14 -14.30 13.04
C THR A 92 -1.75 -14.85 13.35
N LEU A 93 -0.76 -14.36 12.63
CA LEU A 93 0.65 -14.63 12.86
C LEU A 93 1.28 -13.40 13.51
N GLU A 94 1.63 -13.52 14.79
CA GLU A 94 2.27 -12.45 15.54
C GLU A 94 3.79 -12.64 15.57
N PHE A 95 4.51 -11.58 15.20
CA PHE A 95 5.97 -11.52 15.18
C PHE A 95 6.48 -10.57 16.26
N GLU A 96 7.52 -10.99 16.97
CA GLU A 96 8.12 -10.18 18.04
C GLU A 96 8.93 -9.01 17.44
N PRO A 97 8.74 -7.77 17.93
CA PRO A 97 9.47 -6.61 17.45
C PRO A 97 10.98 -6.77 17.53
N GLY A 98 11.69 -6.17 16.56
CA GLY A 98 13.15 -6.15 16.52
C GLY A 98 13.81 -7.51 16.22
N LYS A 99 13.05 -8.53 15.88
CA LYS A 99 13.56 -9.84 15.47
C LYS A 99 13.52 -10.01 13.96
N THR A 100 14.42 -10.86 13.45
CA THR A 100 14.45 -11.27 12.05
C THR A 100 14.02 -12.71 11.93
N TYR A 101 13.00 -12.96 11.11
CA TYR A 101 12.44 -14.28 10.83
C TYR A 101 12.76 -14.66 9.38
N ASN A 102 13.32 -15.84 9.16
CA ASN A 102 13.54 -16.34 7.81
C ASN A 102 12.45 -17.34 7.47
N ILE A 103 11.70 -17.03 6.43
CA ILE A 103 10.67 -17.90 5.87
C ILE A 103 11.00 -18.07 4.39
N ASN A 104 11.00 -19.30 3.89
CA ASN A 104 11.12 -19.57 2.46
C ASN A 104 9.86 -19.13 1.71
N THR A 105 9.84 -19.32 0.39
CA THR A 105 8.59 -19.26 -0.37
C THR A 105 7.57 -20.15 0.31
N TRP A 106 6.41 -19.56 0.66
CA TRP A 106 5.41 -20.23 1.46
C TRP A 106 4.06 -20.29 0.75
N GLU A 107 3.47 -21.49 0.72
CA GLU A 107 2.08 -21.70 0.32
C GLU A 107 1.18 -21.39 1.52
N LEU A 108 0.35 -20.36 1.41
CA LEU A 108 -0.51 -19.92 2.50
C LEU A 108 -1.59 -20.96 2.81
N PRO A 109 -1.95 -21.15 4.09
CA PRO A 109 -3.00 -22.07 4.49
C PRO A 109 -4.37 -21.64 3.95
N SER A 110 -5.29 -22.61 3.81
CA SER A 110 -6.66 -22.35 3.40
C SER A 110 -7.48 -21.83 4.56
N VAL A 111 -7.49 -20.51 4.73
CA VAL A 111 -8.26 -19.80 5.76
C VAL A 111 -9.03 -18.64 5.13
N ASP A 112 -10.11 -18.18 5.77
CA ASP A 112 -10.86 -17.03 5.26
C ASP A 112 -10.09 -15.72 5.44
N ASN A 113 -9.42 -15.56 6.58
CA ASN A 113 -8.69 -14.35 6.91
C ASN A 113 -7.30 -14.69 7.46
N LEU A 114 -6.27 -14.07 6.88
CA LEU A 114 -4.89 -14.23 7.32
C LEU A 114 -4.27 -12.86 7.60
N LEU A 115 -3.75 -12.70 8.82
CA LEU A 115 -3.07 -11.50 9.26
C LEU A 115 -1.63 -11.82 9.70
N PHE A 116 -0.66 -11.13 9.09
CA PHE A 116 0.72 -11.03 9.58
C PHE A 116 0.85 -9.72 10.37
N THR A 117 1.22 -9.79 11.63
CA THR A 117 1.30 -8.57 12.43
C THR A 117 2.47 -8.60 13.42
N SER A 118 2.86 -7.41 13.87
CA SER A 118 3.72 -7.24 15.03
C SER A 118 2.88 -7.16 16.29
N THR A 119 3.45 -7.55 17.43
CA THR A 119 2.84 -7.31 18.74
C THR A 119 2.81 -5.82 19.14
N THR A 120 3.40 -4.95 18.33
CA THR A 120 3.39 -3.50 18.51
C THR A 120 3.24 -2.78 17.18
N ALA A 121 2.61 -1.62 17.19
CA ALA A 121 2.52 -0.71 16.05
C ALA A 121 3.76 0.22 15.92
N ASP A 122 4.82 0.01 16.71
CA ASP A 122 6.04 0.82 16.63
C ASP A 122 6.75 0.59 15.30
N GLN A 123 6.69 1.61 14.45
CA GLN A 123 7.27 1.58 13.12
C GLN A 123 8.81 1.59 13.12
N ASN A 124 9.45 1.98 14.23
CA ASN A 124 10.91 1.98 14.35
C ASN A 124 11.46 0.64 14.83
N ASN A 125 10.60 -0.27 15.28
CA ASN A 125 10.99 -1.56 15.85
C ASN A 125 10.19 -2.72 15.25
N ARG A 126 9.88 -2.64 13.95
CA ARG A 126 9.17 -3.72 13.25
C ARG A 126 9.97 -5.03 13.26
N PRO A 127 9.31 -6.19 13.39
CA PRO A 127 9.94 -7.46 13.04
C PRO A 127 10.27 -7.49 11.54
N VAL A 128 11.38 -8.11 11.18
CA VAL A 128 11.77 -8.34 9.79
C VAL A 128 11.38 -9.75 9.40
N ILE A 129 10.58 -9.88 8.36
CA ILE A 129 10.17 -11.17 7.79
C ILE A 129 10.87 -11.30 6.44
N ASN A 130 11.91 -12.11 6.38
CA ASN A 130 12.56 -12.51 5.16
C ASN A 130 11.69 -13.54 4.44
N LEU A 131 10.86 -13.05 3.52
CA LEU A 131 9.83 -13.83 2.83
C LEU A 131 9.87 -13.51 1.34
N PRO A 132 10.57 -14.32 0.54
CA PRO A 132 10.75 -14.03 -0.88
C PRO A 132 9.45 -14.02 -1.68
N GLN A 133 8.54 -14.94 -1.39
CA GLN A 133 7.28 -15.10 -2.10
C GLN A 133 6.23 -15.78 -1.22
N ILE A 134 4.99 -15.34 -1.37
CA ILE A 134 3.81 -16.10 -0.94
C ILE A 134 3.07 -16.68 -2.15
N LYS A 135 2.52 -17.86 -1.98
CA LYS A 135 1.63 -18.53 -2.93
C LYS A 135 0.27 -18.74 -2.28
N LEU A 136 -0.74 -18.82 -3.09
CA LEU A 136 -2.10 -19.04 -2.64
C LEU A 136 -2.83 -19.91 -3.66
N SER A 137 -3.40 -21.02 -3.21
CA SER A 137 -4.16 -21.98 -4.02
C SER A 137 -5.67 -21.95 -3.76
N SER A 138 -6.10 -21.29 -2.68
CA SER A 138 -7.51 -21.17 -2.30
C SER A 138 -7.95 -19.71 -2.19
N SER A 139 -9.24 -19.45 -2.41
CA SER A 139 -9.85 -18.14 -2.21
C SER A 139 -9.89 -17.79 -0.71
N MET A 140 -9.85 -16.47 -0.40
CA MET A 140 -9.93 -15.96 0.96
C MET A 140 -10.67 -14.62 1.04
N LEU A 141 -11.13 -14.25 2.22
CA LEU A 141 -11.79 -12.96 2.43
C LEU A 141 -10.77 -11.82 2.62
N SER A 142 -9.68 -12.08 3.35
CA SER A 142 -8.65 -11.07 3.52
C SER A 142 -7.25 -11.65 3.70
N LEU A 143 -6.27 -10.95 3.11
CA LEU A 143 -4.85 -11.13 3.36
C LEU A 143 -4.28 -9.78 3.81
N ALA A 144 -3.75 -9.71 5.02
CA ALA A 144 -3.26 -8.47 5.58
C ALA A 144 -1.86 -8.61 6.20
N PHE A 145 -1.06 -7.57 6.00
CA PHE A 145 0.24 -7.37 6.63
C PHE A 145 0.18 -6.05 7.38
N GLN A 146 0.51 -6.05 8.68
CA GLN A 146 0.44 -4.86 9.51
C GLN A 146 1.67 -4.71 10.39
N TYR A 147 2.32 -3.55 10.34
CA TYR A 147 3.45 -3.17 11.20
C TYR A 147 4.63 -4.15 11.16
N VAL A 148 4.87 -4.75 10.00
CA VAL A 148 6.00 -5.67 9.77
C VAL A 148 6.90 -5.14 8.66
N THR A 149 8.16 -5.56 8.68
CA THR A 149 9.06 -5.42 7.53
C THR A 149 9.01 -6.69 6.70
N ILE A 150 8.71 -6.56 5.41
CA ILE A 150 8.79 -7.65 4.44
C ILE A 150 10.04 -7.44 3.60
N ASP A 151 10.97 -8.39 3.65
CA ASP A 151 12.20 -8.38 2.85
C ASP A 151 12.19 -9.54 1.84
N GLY A 152 12.13 -9.21 0.55
CA GLY A 152 12.14 -10.18 -0.55
C GLY A 152 13.52 -10.74 -0.86
N LYS A 153 14.60 -10.23 -0.22
CA LYS A 153 15.99 -10.72 -0.31
C LYS A 153 16.66 -10.65 -1.69
N ASP A 154 16.17 -9.83 -2.61
CA ASP A 154 16.73 -9.58 -3.96
C ASP A 154 16.99 -10.82 -4.84
N ASP A 155 17.40 -11.93 -4.28
CA ASP A 155 17.72 -13.20 -4.95
C ASP A 155 16.58 -14.22 -4.94
N GLY A 156 15.46 -13.83 -4.31
CA GLY A 156 14.27 -14.67 -4.18
C GLY A 156 13.44 -14.75 -5.45
N ALA A 157 12.15 -14.97 -5.24
CA ALA A 157 11.18 -15.03 -6.32
C ALA A 157 11.03 -13.67 -7.04
N THR A 158 10.64 -13.74 -8.29
CA THR A 158 10.49 -12.56 -9.15
C THR A 158 9.38 -11.62 -8.66
N TYR A 159 8.31 -12.18 -8.09
CA TYR A 159 7.14 -11.46 -7.57
C TYR A 159 6.89 -11.90 -6.13
N PHE A 160 6.54 -10.97 -5.26
CA PHE A 160 6.20 -11.31 -3.88
C PHE A 160 4.88 -12.07 -3.81
N PHE A 161 3.84 -11.55 -4.47
CA PHE A 161 2.53 -12.19 -4.52
C PHE A 161 2.03 -12.29 -5.95
N GLN A 162 1.79 -13.52 -6.41
CA GLN A 162 1.30 -13.80 -7.75
C GLN A 162 0.07 -14.71 -7.69
N PRO A 163 -1.11 -14.17 -7.32
CA PRO A 163 -2.33 -14.96 -7.32
C PRO A 163 -2.76 -15.32 -8.73
N GLY A 164 -3.29 -16.53 -8.86
CA GLY A 164 -3.97 -17.01 -10.07
C GLY A 164 -5.45 -16.61 -10.11
N SER A 165 -6.29 -17.51 -10.62
CA SER A 165 -7.74 -17.32 -10.68
C SER A 165 -8.38 -17.58 -9.31
N LEU A 166 -8.44 -16.54 -8.48
CA LEU A 166 -8.88 -16.61 -7.09
C LEU A 166 -9.82 -15.44 -6.74
N ASN A 167 -10.68 -15.69 -5.78
CA ASN A 167 -11.43 -14.62 -5.11
C ASN A 167 -10.71 -14.26 -3.80
N ILE A 168 -10.22 -13.04 -3.73
CA ILE A 168 -9.61 -12.50 -2.52
C ILE A 168 -10.34 -11.21 -2.20
N GLY A 169 -11.11 -11.15 -1.12
CA GLY A 169 -11.90 -9.97 -0.80
C GLY A 169 -11.03 -8.72 -0.68
N SER A 170 -9.91 -8.81 0.05
CA SER A 170 -8.96 -7.70 0.14
C SER A 170 -7.51 -8.16 0.34
N VAL A 171 -6.56 -7.35 -0.17
CA VAL A 171 -5.12 -7.48 0.10
C VAL A 171 -4.64 -6.16 0.68
N THR A 172 -4.10 -6.17 1.91
CA THR A 172 -3.75 -4.94 2.63
C THR A 172 -2.33 -4.98 3.18
N PHE A 173 -1.60 -3.89 2.97
CA PHE A 173 -0.32 -3.59 3.62
C PHE A 173 -0.47 -2.28 4.39
N GLU A 174 -0.46 -2.36 5.72
CA GLU A 174 -0.67 -1.22 6.61
C GLU A 174 0.54 -1.02 7.52
N GLY A 175 1.10 0.17 7.51
CA GLY A 175 2.23 0.51 8.37
C GLY A 175 3.48 -0.36 8.14
N CYS A 176 3.63 -0.95 6.96
CA CYS A 176 4.71 -1.88 6.64
C CYS A 176 5.97 -1.17 6.12
N TYR A 177 7.10 -1.88 6.23
CA TYR A 177 8.28 -1.59 5.41
C TYR A 177 8.51 -2.76 4.45
N ILE A 178 8.41 -2.52 3.14
CA ILE A 178 8.46 -3.56 2.11
C ILE A 178 9.65 -3.28 1.21
N ARG A 179 10.57 -4.24 1.07
CA ARG A 179 11.79 -4.00 0.33
C ARG A 179 12.34 -5.20 -0.43
N ASN A 180 13.27 -4.92 -1.34
CA ASN A 180 14.09 -5.92 -2.04
C ASN A 180 13.24 -6.95 -2.81
N ILE A 181 12.28 -6.48 -3.59
CA ILE A 181 11.46 -7.31 -4.45
C ILE A 181 11.86 -7.08 -5.90
N LYS A 182 12.34 -8.13 -6.55
CA LYS A 182 12.96 -8.05 -7.88
C LYS A 182 12.06 -7.45 -8.95
N ARG A 183 10.76 -7.80 -8.98
CA ARG A 183 9.79 -7.26 -9.94
C ARG A 183 8.61 -6.59 -9.25
N SER A 184 7.54 -7.29 -8.95
CA SER A 184 6.32 -6.67 -8.42
C SER A 184 5.96 -7.17 -7.03
N LEU A 185 5.45 -6.27 -6.21
CA LEU A 185 4.79 -6.64 -4.96
C LEU A 185 3.57 -7.53 -5.25
N LEU A 186 2.76 -7.14 -6.22
CA LEU A 186 1.63 -7.94 -6.70
C LEU A 186 1.62 -8.02 -8.22
N ARG A 187 1.49 -9.23 -8.74
CA ARG A 187 1.28 -9.50 -10.15
C ARG A 187 0.16 -10.49 -10.37
N THR A 188 -0.75 -10.20 -11.29
CA THR A 188 -1.70 -11.18 -11.82
C THR A 188 -1.72 -11.17 -13.34
N SER A 189 -1.93 -12.34 -13.93
CA SER A 189 -2.09 -12.52 -15.37
C SER A 189 -3.52 -12.87 -15.78
N GLY A 190 -4.46 -12.71 -14.87
CA GLY A 190 -5.89 -12.93 -15.09
C GLY A 190 -6.53 -13.80 -14.02
N GLY A 191 -7.84 -13.62 -13.85
CA GLY A 191 -8.69 -14.39 -12.96
C GLY A 191 -8.74 -13.93 -11.50
N LEU A 192 -7.98 -12.92 -11.11
CA LEU A 192 -8.11 -12.34 -9.77
C LEU A 192 -9.42 -11.54 -9.67
N ASN A 193 -10.19 -11.84 -8.64
CA ASN A 193 -11.37 -11.10 -8.25
C ASN A 193 -11.17 -10.57 -6.83
N THR A 194 -11.12 -9.24 -6.67
CA THR A 194 -10.86 -8.58 -5.38
C THR A 194 -11.54 -7.22 -5.31
N THR A 195 -12.02 -6.86 -4.12
CA THR A 195 -12.58 -5.54 -3.87
C THR A 195 -11.46 -4.50 -3.74
N ASN A 196 -10.45 -4.76 -2.90
CA ASN A 196 -9.41 -3.78 -2.62
C ASN A 196 -8.01 -4.40 -2.61
N ILE A 197 -7.06 -3.65 -3.19
CA ILE A 197 -5.63 -3.80 -2.97
C ILE A 197 -5.14 -2.50 -2.36
N THR A 198 -4.70 -2.53 -1.11
CA THR A 198 -4.36 -1.32 -0.34
C THR A 198 -2.92 -1.38 0.16
N VAL A 199 -2.17 -0.32 -0.08
CA VAL A 199 -0.90 -0.01 0.56
C VAL A 199 -1.06 1.33 1.25
N ASN A 200 -1.04 1.35 2.56
CA ASN A 200 -1.24 2.58 3.33
C ASN A 200 -0.18 2.73 4.42
N ASN A 201 0.18 3.98 4.73
CA ASN A 201 1.10 4.30 5.82
C ASN A 201 2.39 3.45 5.80
N SER A 202 2.92 3.18 4.62
CA SER A 202 4.01 2.21 4.42
C SER A 202 5.23 2.85 3.77
N VAL A 203 6.39 2.23 3.97
CA VAL A 203 7.61 2.52 3.22
C VAL A 203 7.88 1.38 2.27
N LEU A 204 8.10 1.69 1.00
CA LEU A 204 8.42 0.74 -0.05
C LEU A 204 9.78 1.11 -0.64
N GLU A 205 10.72 0.17 -0.68
CA GLU A 205 12.06 0.45 -1.14
C GLU A 205 12.59 -0.66 -2.05
N HIS A 206 13.22 -0.27 -3.16
CA HIS A 206 13.89 -1.19 -4.06
C HIS A 206 12.98 -2.31 -4.57
N ILE A 207 11.86 -1.91 -5.19
CA ILE A 207 10.88 -2.82 -5.77
C ILE A 207 10.81 -2.59 -7.29
N GLY A 208 10.80 -3.68 -8.07
CA GLY A 208 10.67 -3.62 -9.52
C GLY A 208 11.96 -3.36 -10.28
N TRP A 209 13.10 -3.42 -9.62
CA TRP A 209 14.41 -3.02 -10.19
C TRP A 209 14.85 -3.82 -11.43
N ASN A 210 14.28 -4.97 -11.68
CA ASN A 210 14.53 -5.79 -12.87
C ASN A 210 13.39 -5.71 -13.92
N GLY A 211 12.64 -4.61 -13.92
CA GLY A 211 11.49 -4.39 -14.77
C GLY A 211 10.17 -4.83 -14.13
N TYR A 212 9.06 -4.34 -14.64
CA TYR A 212 7.72 -4.31 -14.07
C TYR A 212 7.56 -3.23 -12.99
N GLY A 213 6.32 -2.99 -12.58
CA GLY A 213 5.99 -2.01 -11.57
C GLY A 213 5.77 -2.60 -10.19
N LEU A 214 5.48 -1.74 -9.25
CA LEU A 214 5.02 -2.14 -7.91
C LEU A 214 3.81 -3.07 -8.01
N ILE A 215 2.84 -2.70 -8.84
CA ILE A 215 1.64 -3.50 -9.15
C ILE A 215 1.59 -3.73 -10.66
N ASN A 216 1.52 -5.00 -11.06
CA ASN A 216 1.43 -5.39 -12.45
C ASN A 216 0.21 -6.30 -12.67
N ILE A 217 -0.76 -5.82 -13.46
CA ILE A 217 -2.02 -6.52 -13.70
C ILE A 217 -2.23 -6.66 -15.20
N SER A 218 -2.35 -7.90 -15.67
CA SER A 218 -2.68 -8.20 -17.05
C SER A 218 -3.78 -9.24 -17.15
N GLY A 219 -4.40 -9.37 -18.32
CA GLY A 219 -5.49 -10.29 -18.55
C GLY A 219 -6.83 -9.85 -17.92
N THR A 220 -7.78 -10.75 -17.87
CA THR A 220 -9.13 -10.43 -17.36
C THR A 220 -9.16 -10.61 -15.84
N ASN A 221 -9.39 -9.54 -15.13
CA ASN A 221 -9.55 -9.50 -13.68
C ASN A 221 -10.80 -8.68 -13.33
N THR A 222 -11.25 -8.81 -12.08
CA THR A 222 -12.26 -7.92 -11.49
C THR A 222 -11.65 -7.34 -10.21
N ILE A 223 -11.10 -6.14 -10.29
CA ILE A 223 -10.49 -5.43 -9.17
C ILE A 223 -11.22 -4.11 -9.05
N GLU A 224 -11.94 -3.90 -7.95
CA GLU A 224 -12.75 -2.70 -7.80
C GLU A 224 -11.90 -1.48 -7.51
N ARG A 225 -10.83 -1.64 -6.69
CA ARG A 225 -10.02 -0.52 -6.25
C ARG A 225 -8.58 -0.90 -5.93
N ILE A 226 -7.65 -0.03 -6.31
CA ILE A 226 -6.24 -0.08 -5.91
C ILE A 226 -5.90 1.24 -5.23
N GLU A 227 -5.34 1.17 -4.03
CA GLU A 227 -4.94 2.34 -3.25
C GLU A 227 -3.47 2.24 -2.84
N VAL A 228 -2.72 3.30 -3.11
CA VAL A 228 -1.40 3.53 -2.51
C VAL A 228 -1.46 4.93 -1.89
N THR A 229 -1.46 4.98 -0.57
CA THR A 229 -1.74 6.23 0.16
C THR A 229 -0.80 6.42 1.35
N ASN A 230 -0.53 7.68 1.70
CA ASN A 230 0.23 8.04 2.89
C ASN A 230 1.55 7.26 3.02
N SER A 231 2.26 7.09 1.92
CA SER A 231 3.38 6.17 1.83
C SER A 231 4.60 6.80 1.17
N THR A 232 5.78 6.32 1.56
CA THR A 232 7.05 6.70 0.95
C THR A 232 7.55 5.59 0.04
N LEU A 233 7.87 5.92 -1.21
CA LEU A 233 8.33 5.00 -2.23
C LEU A 233 9.74 5.40 -2.68
N ILE A 234 10.71 4.51 -2.47
CA ILE A 234 12.12 4.76 -2.71
C ILE A 234 12.64 3.77 -3.74
N ASN A 235 13.33 4.24 -4.77
CA ASN A 235 13.96 3.37 -5.78
C ASN A 235 12.99 2.35 -6.40
N MET A 236 11.86 2.84 -6.93
CA MET A 236 10.91 2.01 -7.67
C MET A 236 11.39 1.73 -9.09
N GLY A 237 11.05 0.56 -9.62
CA GLY A 237 11.39 0.15 -10.98
C GLY A 237 10.64 0.90 -12.08
N GLU A 238 10.69 0.36 -13.27
CA GLU A 238 10.36 1.00 -14.55
C GLU A 238 8.99 1.72 -14.60
N GLN A 239 7.96 1.15 -13.98
CA GLN A 239 6.65 1.77 -13.78
C GLN A 239 6.22 1.61 -12.31
N LEU A 240 5.38 2.51 -11.82
CA LEU A 240 4.73 2.30 -10.54
C LEU A 240 3.60 1.28 -10.67
N MET A 241 2.72 1.49 -11.66
CA MET A 241 1.64 0.57 -11.96
C MET A 241 1.58 0.28 -13.46
N ASP A 242 1.56 -1.00 -13.78
CA ASP A 242 1.41 -1.52 -15.13
C ASP A 242 0.14 -2.35 -15.21
N ILE A 243 -0.90 -1.77 -15.83
CA ILE A 243 -2.25 -2.31 -15.77
C ILE A 243 -2.84 -2.45 -17.18
N ASP A 244 -3.03 -3.70 -17.60
CA ASP A 244 -3.69 -4.10 -18.83
C ASP A 244 -4.90 -5.02 -18.53
N GLY A 245 -5.64 -4.76 -17.47
CA GLY A 245 -6.74 -5.59 -17.03
C GLY A 245 -7.93 -4.80 -16.48
N GLY A 246 -9.03 -5.50 -16.16
CA GLY A 246 -10.22 -4.89 -15.61
C GLY A 246 -10.01 -4.36 -14.20
N ILE A 247 -9.98 -3.03 -14.06
CA ILE A 247 -9.84 -2.34 -12.78
C ILE A 247 -10.83 -1.18 -12.73
N GLY A 248 -11.42 -0.98 -11.56
CA GLY A 248 -12.22 0.19 -11.25
C GLY A 248 -11.36 1.43 -10.97
N ASP A 249 -11.26 1.81 -9.72
CA ASP A 249 -10.56 3.02 -9.30
C ASP A 249 -9.10 2.75 -8.94
N VAL A 250 -8.22 3.71 -9.27
CA VAL A 250 -6.85 3.79 -8.74
C VAL A 250 -6.73 5.07 -7.94
N VAL A 251 -6.26 4.96 -6.69
CA VAL A 251 -6.03 6.08 -5.79
C VAL A 251 -4.56 6.13 -5.41
N PHE A 252 -3.91 7.23 -5.72
CA PHE A 252 -2.51 7.48 -5.40
C PHE A 252 -2.40 8.85 -4.71
N THR A 253 -2.47 8.88 -3.38
CA THR A 253 -2.58 10.14 -2.64
C THR A 253 -1.64 10.21 -1.44
N ASN A 254 -1.15 11.43 -1.16
CA ASN A 254 -0.28 11.73 -0.03
C ASN A 254 0.97 10.85 -0.01
N ASN A 255 1.60 10.65 -1.16
CA ASN A 255 2.79 9.83 -1.24
C ASN A 255 4.02 10.69 -1.53
N THR A 256 5.15 10.28 -0.94
CA THR A 256 6.48 10.80 -1.31
C THR A 256 7.17 9.76 -2.18
N LEU A 257 7.52 10.11 -3.42
CA LEU A 257 8.27 9.26 -4.33
C LEU A 257 9.68 9.83 -4.50
N TYR A 258 10.69 9.03 -4.16
CA TYR A 258 12.10 9.43 -4.23
C TYR A 258 12.95 8.39 -4.95
N MET A 259 13.70 8.83 -5.95
CA MET A 259 14.41 7.96 -6.88
C MET A 259 15.88 8.35 -7.07
N PRO A 260 16.73 8.32 -6.02
CA PRO A 260 18.09 8.82 -6.08
C PRO A 260 19.07 7.88 -6.77
N ALA A 261 18.84 6.58 -6.70
CA ALA A 261 19.79 5.59 -7.16
C ALA A 261 19.60 5.25 -8.65
N LYS A 262 20.71 4.94 -9.31
CA LYS A 262 20.67 4.39 -10.66
C LYS A 262 20.28 2.92 -10.59
N MET A 263 19.07 2.62 -11.00
CA MET A 263 18.56 1.25 -11.08
C MET A 263 18.88 0.61 -12.44
N GLU A 264 18.86 -0.72 -12.52
CA GLU A 264 18.97 -1.45 -13.79
C GLU A 264 17.86 -1.05 -14.77
N LYS A 265 16.66 -0.91 -14.24
CA LYS A 265 15.46 -0.45 -14.93
C LYS A 265 14.90 0.78 -14.21
N PRO A 266 15.45 1.97 -14.44
CA PRO A 266 14.98 3.18 -13.76
C PRO A 266 13.56 3.52 -14.18
N MET A 267 12.80 4.11 -13.26
CA MET A 267 11.45 4.59 -13.55
C MET A 267 11.45 5.57 -14.72
N ASN A 268 10.56 5.34 -15.64
CA ASN A 268 10.36 6.23 -16.78
C ASN A 268 8.91 6.71 -16.92
N GLN A 269 7.98 6.08 -16.20
CA GLN A 269 6.57 6.48 -16.15
C GLN A 269 5.92 6.02 -14.86
N LEU A 270 4.95 6.77 -14.34
CA LEU A 270 4.19 6.34 -13.15
C LEU A 270 3.20 5.23 -13.53
N PHE A 271 2.42 5.47 -14.57
CA PHE A 271 1.32 4.59 -14.92
C PHE A 271 1.41 4.13 -16.37
N ARG A 272 1.19 2.85 -16.59
CA ARG A 272 0.97 2.27 -17.91
C ARG A 272 -0.39 1.58 -17.92
N PHE A 273 -1.35 2.14 -18.68
CA PHE A 273 -2.71 1.63 -18.78
C PHE A 273 -3.04 1.34 -20.25
N ASP A 274 -2.93 0.10 -20.66
CA ASP A 274 -3.07 -0.26 -22.09
C ASP A 274 -4.55 -0.41 -22.52
N ASN A 275 -5.47 -0.58 -21.57
CA ASN A 275 -6.90 -0.73 -21.86
C ASN A 275 -7.76 0.51 -21.57
N TYR A 276 -7.16 1.67 -21.33
CA TYR A 276 -7.85 2.88 -20.88
C TYR A 276 -8.92 3.43 -21.86
N ASN A 277 -8.80 3.18 -23.16
CA ASN A 277 -9.74 3.66 -24.18
C ASN A 277 -10.67 2.56 -24.70
N LYS A 278 -10.71 1.40 -24.06
CA LYS A 278 -11.68 0.35 -24.35
C LYS A 278 -12.98 0.57 -23.55
N THR A 279 -14.01 -0.18 -23.88
CA THR A 279 -15.29 -0.12 -23.19
C THR A 279 -15.58 -1.47 -22.54
N PRO A 280 -15.70 -1.57 -21.20
CA PRO A 280 -15.45 -0.48 -20.23
C PRO A 280 -13.98 -0.07 -20.18
N ALA A 281 -13.74 1.22 -19.85
CA ALA A 281 -12.39 1.71 -19.65
C ALA A 281 -11.73 1.05 -18.43
N SER A 282 -10.43 0.83 -18.49
CA SER A 282 -9.69 0.27 -17.35
C SER A 282 -8.33 0.98 -17.21
N PRO A 283 -8.06 1.59 -16.07
CA PRO A 283 -8.97 1.82 -14.94
C PRO A 283 -10.15 2.74 -15.30
N ALA A 284 -11.22 2.71 -14.49
CA ALA A 284 -12.37 3.60 -14.69
C ALA A 284 -12.02 5.04 -14.30
N ARG A 285 -11.24 5.22 -13.23
CA ARG A 285 -10.76 6.52 -12.73
C ARG A 285 -9.41 6.37 -12.06
N VAL A 286 -8.58 7.41 -12.18
CA VAL A 286 -7.32 7.57 -11.42
C VAL A 286 -7.38 8.89 -10.67
N THR A 287 -7.26 8.84 -9.35
CA THR A 287 -7.13 10.01 -8.49
C THR A 287 -5.69 10.09 -7.99
N MET A 288 -5.04 11.25 -8.24
CA MET A 288 -3.70 11.53 -7.75
C MET A 288 -3.69 12.89 -7.07
N SER A 289 -3.38 12.95 -5.79
CA SER A 289 -3.36 14.21 -5.03
C SER A 289 -2.39 14.16 -3.86
N GLY A 290 -1.93 15.33 -3.40
CA GLY A 290 -1.08 15.46 -2.23
C GLY A 290 0.25 14.74 -2.35
N CYS A 291 0.83 14.58 -3.54
CA CYS A 291 2.06 13.82 -3.74
C CYS A 291 3.28 14.71 -3.93
N ILE A 292 4.43 14.24 -3.48
CA ILE A 292 5.74 14.84 -3.78
C ILE A 292 6.56 13.83 -4.59
N PHE A 293 7.10 14.28 -5.72
CA PHE A 293 8.00 13.54 -6.58
C PHE A 293 9.37 14.20 -6.52
N ALA A 294 10.40 13.45 -6.09
CA ALA A 294 11.71 14.01 -5.77
C ALA A 294 12.86 13.13 -6.29
N GLY A 295 13.95 13.76 -6.71
CA GLY A 295 15.22 13.12 -6.98
C GLY A 295 15.17 11.97 -7.99
N LEU A 296 14.32 12.05 -9.01
CA LEU A 296 14.17 10.99 -9.99
C LEU A 296 15.39 10.91 -10.90
N ASN A 297 16.00 9.76 -10.91
CA ASN A 297 17.32 9.51 -11.44
C ASN A 297 17.46 9.63 -12.97
N GLY A 298 18.31 10.38 -13.33
CA GLY A 298 19.40 10.56 -14.25
C GLY A 298 19.17 10.40 -15.74
N ASP A 299 18.86 9.31 -16.25
CA ASP A 299 18.85 9.07 -17.71
C ASP A 299 17.42 8.98 -18.30
N LYS A 300 16.41 9.00 -17.44
CA LYS A 300 15.01 8.86 -17.83
C LYS A 300 14.17 10.00 -17.26
N SER A 301 13.43 10.62 -18.14
CA SER A 301 12.45 11.61 -17.72
C SER A 301 11.20 10.94 -17.17
N LEU A 302 10.65 11.50 -16.09
CA LEU A 302 9.38 11.05 -15.56
C LEU A 302 8.24 11.43 -16.50
N ASN A 303 7.46 10.44 -16.87
CA ASN A 303 6.21 10.61 -17.62
C ASN A 303 5.02 10.27 -16.74
N ALA A 304 3.91 10.95 -16.91
CA ALA A 304 2.64 10.58 -16.28
C ALA A 304 2.20 9.17 -16.71
N GLY A 305 2.44 8.84 -17.97
CA GLY A 305 2.12 7.57 -18.56
C GLY A 305 2.63 7.45 -19.98
N SER A 306 2.38 6.34 -20.64
CA SER A 306 2.73 6.13 -22.05
C SER A 306 1.95 7.04 -23.00
N LYS A 307 0.79 7.55 -22.56
CA LYS A 307 -0.13 8.40 -23.33
C LYS A 307 -0.84 9.38 -22.39
N LYS A 308 -1.50 10.39 -22.96
CA LYS A 308 -2.40 11.26 -22.20
C LYS A 308 -3.70 10.51 -21.94
N TYR A 309 -4.06 10.34 -20.66
CA TYR A 309 -5.28 9.68 -20.24
C TYR A 309 -6.35 10.72 -19.86
N SER A 310 -7.58 10.52 -20.28
CA SER A 310 -8.70 11.45 -20.04
C SER A 310 -9.42 11.22 -18.70
N PHE A 311 -9.11 10.16 -18.00
CA PHE A 311 -9.76 9.76 -16.74
C PHE A 311 -8.92 10.09 -15.50
N PHE A 312 -7.84 10.83 -15.67
CA PHE A 312 -7.06 11.30 -14.52
C PHE A 312 -7.76 12.49 -13.88
N ASP A 313 -8.00 12.35 -12.59
CA ASP A 313 -8.37 13.44 -11.71
C ASP A 313 -7.12 13.91 -10.97
N TYR A 314 -6.49 14.95 -11.51
CA TYR A 314 -5.31 15.57 -10.91
C TYR A 314 -5.75 16.64 -9.95
N SER A 315 -5.23 16.63 -8.75
CA SER A 315 -5.38 17.75 -7.86
C SER A 315 -4.17 18.68 -7.92
N ASP A 316 -4.43 19.96 -7.65
CA ASP A 316 -3.44 21.04 -7.72
C ASP A 316 -2.36 21.00 -6.64
N ASN A 317 -2.34 19.98 -5.77
CA ASN A 317 -1.43 19.86 -4.64
C ASN A 317 -0.38 18.76 -4.79
N CYS A 318 -0.02 18.40 -6.01
CA CYS A 318 1.13 17.56 -6.30
C CYS A 318 2.34 18.41 -6.70
N TYR A 319 3.53 18.00 -6.28
CA TYR A 319 4.76 18.80 -6.43
C TYR A 319 5.89 17.97 -7.00
N LEU A 320 6.72 18.63 -7.81
CA LEU A 320 7.96 18.08 -8.36
C LEU A 320 9.14 18.90 -7.86
N THR A 321 10.17 18.27 -7.33
CA THR A 321 11.46 18.96 -7.08
C THR A 321 12.20 19.25 -8.38
N SER A 322 13.07 20.26 -8.40
CA SER A 322 13.77 20.74 -9.61
C SER A 322 14.74 19.72 -10.20
N ASP A 323 15.16 18.73 -9.44
CA ASP A 323 16.04 17.64 -9.87
C ASP A 323 15.29 16.44 -10.50
N VAL A 324 13.95 16.52 -10.62
CA VAL A 324 13.16 15.52 -11.34
C VAL A 324 13.17 15.83 -12.83
N PRO A 325 13.81 15.03 -13.68
CA PRO A 325 13.74 15.22 -15.12
C PRO A 325 12.35 14.87 -15.63
N VAL A 326 11.68 15.82 -16.27
CA VAL A 326 10.36 15.66 -16.86
C VAL A 326 10.44 15.56 -18.38
N GLY A 327 9.78 14.57 -18.95
CA GLY A 327 9.72 14.38 -20.41
C GLY A 327 8.42 13.73 -20.87
N GLY A 328 8.25 13.66 -22.19
CA GLY A 328 7.10 12.97 -22.79
C GLY A 328 5.74 13.53 -22.38
N VAL A 329 4.86 12.67 -21.86
CA VAL A 329 3.54 13.06 -21.38
C VAL A 329 3.67 13.68 -19.98
N ARG A 330 3.42 14.99 -19.92
CA ARG A 330 3.46 15.73 -18.66
C ARG A 330 2.19 15.49 -17.85
N PHE A 331 2.34 15.59 -16.55
CA PHE A 331 1.20 15.70 -15.64
C PHE A 331 0.55 17.08 -15.79
N GLU A 332 -0.76 17.13 -15.92
CA GLU A 332 -1.50 18.38 -15.79
C GLU A 332 -1.70 18.69 -14.30
N GLY A 333 -1.51 19.93 -13.87
CA GLY A 333 -1.76 20.35 -12.48
C GLY A 333 -0.65 20.03 -11.46
N ILE A 334 0.53 19.55 -11.88
CA ILE A 334 1.66 19.42 -10.96
C ILE A 334 2.44 20.75 -10.87
N ASN A 335 2.76 21.12 -9.62
CA ASN A 335 3.54 22.30 -9.32
C ASN A 335 5.04 21.97 -9.33
N GLU A 336 5.82 22.63 -10.18
CA GLU A 336 7.27 22.50 -10.22
C GLU A 336 7.87 23.41 -9.13
N LEU A 337 8.73 22.86 -8.28
CA LEU A 337 9.47 23.59 -7.24
C LEU A 337 10.84 24.03 -7.78
N GLU A 338 11.36 25.13 -7.26
CA GLU A 338 12.76 25.52 -7.50
C GLU A 338 13.74 24.77 -6.59
N LEU A 339 13.25 24.09 -5.56
CA LEU A 339 14.02 23.30 -4.61
C LEU A 339 14.37 21.93 -5.19
N THR A 340 15.61 21.50 -5.01
CA THR A 340 16.02 20.11 -5.22
C THR A 340 15.49 19.21 -4.10
N SER A 341 15.59 17.88 -4.25
CA SER A 341 15.26 16.95 -3.17
C SER A 341 16.11 17.15 -1.92
N ASP A 342 17.40 17.45 -2.09
CA ASP A 342 18.33 17.72 -0.97
C ASP A 342 18.07 19.09 -0.30
N ASP A 343 17.48 20.05 -1.03
CA ASP A 343 17.04 21.32 -0.44
C ASP A 343 15.72 21.14 0.33
N LEU A 344 14.82 20.32 -0.18
CA LEU A 344 13.48 20.14 0.38
C LEU A 344 13.47 19.30 1.64
N PHE A 345 14.27 18.21 1.68
CA PHE A 345 14.30 17.25 2.77
C PHE A 345 15.60 17.31 3.58
N VAL A 346 15.57 16.79 4.81
CA VAL A 346 16.72 16.80 5.74
C VAL A 346 17.84 15.89 5.26
N ASP A 347 17.54 14.63 4.97
CA ASP A 347 18.48 13.64 4.44
C ASP A 347 17.75 12.57 3.62
N PRO A 348 17.29 12.91 2.42
CA PRO A 348 16.49 11.97 1.62
C PRO A 348 17.29 10.74 1.18
N GLN A 349 18.64 10.84 1.08
CA GLN A 349 19.50 9.71 0.75
C GLN A 349 19.65 8.73 1.92
N GLY A 350 19.59 9.25 3.15
CA GLY A 350 19.56 8.47 4.38
C GLY A 350 18.15 7.99 4.77
N GLY A 351 17.12 8.37 4.01
CA GLY A 351 15.72 8.00 4.26
C GLY A 351 14.97 8.93 5.20
N ASP A 352 15.50 10.11 5.49
CA ASP A 352 14.83 11.15 6.28
C ASP A 352 14.19 12.19 5.34
N PHE A 353 12.88 12.10 5.20
CA PHE A 353 12.07 12.98 4.35
C PHE A 353 11.36 14.07 5.15
N HIS A 354 11.74 14.33 6.40
CA HIS A 354 11.28 15.54 7.09
C HIS A 354 11.68 16.77 6.29
N PHE A 355 10.83 17.76 6.28
CA PHE A 355 11.13 19.00 5.58
C PHE A 355 12.33 19.71 6.22
N ASN A 356 13.24 20.16 5.37
CA ASN A 356 14.42 20.91 5.81
C ASN A 356 14.00 22.25 6.45
N PRO A 357 14.25 22.44 7.76
CA PRO A 357 13.79 23.64 8.45
C PRO A 357 14.51 24.91 7.99
N ALA A 358 15.63 24.79 7.27
CA ALA A 358 16.37 25.92 6.72
C ALA A 358 15.85 26.36 5.34
N ALA A 359 15.01 25.57 4.70
CA ALA A 359 14.47 25.88 3.38
C ALA A 359 13.19 26.75 3.46
N ASP A 360 13.05 27.64 2.49
CA ASP A 360 11.80 28.40 2.31
C ASP A 360 10.79 27.55 1.52
N ILE A 361 10.05 26.72 2.24
CA ILE A 361 9.13 25.75 1.66
C ILE A 361 7.73 26.35 1.58
N PRO A 362 7.11 26.41 0.39
CA PRO A 362 5.75 26.89 0.22
C PRO A 362 4.74 26.14 1.12
N ALA A 363 3.78 26.85 1.70
CA ALA A 363 2.82 26.29 2.64
C ALA A 363 2.05 25.07 2.11
N GLY A 364 1.69 25.08 0.82
CA GLY A 364 1.01 23.96 0.18
C GLY A 364 1.84 22.69 0.11
N VAL A 365 3.17 22.80 0.00
CA VAL A 365 4.08 21.64 -0.03
C VAL A 365 4.11 20.95 1.33
N LYS A 366 4.03 21.73 2.43
CA LYS A 366 4.08 21.19 3.80
C LYS A 366 2.90 20.28 4.18
N SER A 367 1.85 20.27 3.37
CA SER A 367 0.70 19.37 3.53
C SER A 367 0.66 18.25 2.51
N ALA A 368 1.69 18.14 1.66
CA ALA A 368 1.80 17.10 0.64
C ALA A 368 2.88 16.07 1.00
N GLY A 369 2.86 14.93 0.32
CA GLY A 369 3.74 13.82 0.61
C GLY A 369 3.21 12.90 1.71
N ASP A 370 4.04 11.97 2.13
CA ASP A 370 3.72 11.04 3.21
C ASP A 370 3.62 11.78 4.55
N PRO A 371 2.46 11.75 5.23
CA PRO A 371 2.24 12.50 6.48
C PRO A 371 3.19 12.14 7.64
N ARG A 372 3.86 11.00 7.55
CA ARG A 372 4.84 10.57 8.57
C ARG A 372 6.02 11.53 8.70
N TRP A 373 6.26 12.37 7.69
CA TRP A 373 7.40 13.28 7.62
C TRP A 373 7.04 14.76 7.90
N HIS A 374 5.79 15.03 8.26
CA HIS A 374 5.29 16.38 8.56
C HIS A 374 5.63 16.85 9.96
#